data_22b65deabb722a5ab17ea511bb995784
#
_entry.id   22b65deabb722a5ab17ea511bb995784
#
_cell.length_a   1.000
_cell.length_b   1.000
_cell.length_c   1.000
_cell.angle_alpha   90.00
_cell.angle_beta   90.00
_cell.angle_gamma   90.00
#
_symmetry.space_group_name_H-M   'P 1'
#
loop_
_entity.id
_entity.type
_entity.pdbx_description
1 polymer ?
#
loop_
_entity_poly.entity_id
_entity_poly.type
_entity_poly.pdbx_seq_one_letter_code
_entity_poly.pdbx_strand_id
1 'polypeptide(L)'
;AVDRFDVHSLEVPQTTKTEKKVAVIGAGPAGLTCAHDLALEGHEVTVFEALPEPGGMLRYAIPEYRLPREEVRKEIGYIEKLGVTIQCGTEIGKDITLDTIRNDYDAVFIGTGTPKGLPLEVEGEKLPGVIDGIRFLRSVNSGEAVKTGQRVAVIGGGNTAVDCAR
;
A
#
# COMPACT_ATOMS: atom_id res chain seq x y z
N ALA A 1 -6.39 -0.46 21.20
CA ALA A 1 -7.41 0.63 21.22
C ALA A 1 -8.26 0.59 19.94
N VAL A 2 -7.66 0.16 18.80
CA VAL A 2 -8.35 0.07 17.49
C VAL A 2 -9.44 -1.00 17.49
N ASP A 3 -9.25 -2.10 18.21
CA ASP A 3 -10.20 -3.23 18.31
C ASP A 3 -11.58 -2.87 18.93
N ARG A 4 -11.76 -1.64 19.38
CA ARG A 4 -13.02 -1.17 19.97
C ARG A 4 -13.81 -0.23 19.07
N PHE A 5 -13.26 0.17 17.92
CA PHE A 5 -13.92 1.07 16.97
C PHE A 5 -14.35 0.28 15.74
N ASP A 6 -15.66 0.14 15.57
CA ASP A 6 -16.20 -0.39 14.32
C ASP A 6 -16.28 0.76 13.30
N VAL A 7 -15.26 0.84 12.44
CA VAL A 7 -15.18 1.83 11.35
C VAL A 7 -16.40 1.75 10.41
N HIS A 8 -17.04 0.58 10.34
CA HIS A 8 -18.26 0.42 9.53
C HIS A 8 -19.49 1.11 10.11
N SER A 9 -19.48 1.43 11.41
CA SER A 9 -20.54 2.18 12.07
C SER A 9 -20.42 3.68 11.89
N LEU A 10 -19.30 4.18 11.31
CA LEU A 10 -19.14 5.60 11.05
C LEU A 10 -20.07 6.04 9.92
N GLU A 11 -20.89 7.03 10.20
CA GLU A 11 -21.68 7.70 9.19
C GLU A 11 -20.77 8.47 8.23
N VAL A 12 -21.07 8.39 6.95
CA VAL A 12 -20.39 9.19 5.94
C VAL A 12 -20.86 10.64 6.08
N PRO A 13 -19.94 11.58 6.38
CA PRO A 13 -20.32 12.98 6.50
C PRO A 13 -20.88 13.52 5.17
N GLN A 14 -21.92 14.34 5.24
CA GLN A 14 -22.38 15.07 4.06
C GLN A 14 -21.43 16.24 3.81
N THR A 15 -20.73 16.21 2.69
CA THR A 15 -19.77 17.26 2.28
C THR A 15 -20.26 17.97 1.02
N THR A 16 -20.00 19.27 0.95
CA THR A 16 -20.26 20.06 -0.26
C THR A 16 -19.21 19.71 -1.30
N LYS A 17 -19.63 19.26 -2.48
CA LYS A 17 -18.72 18.91 -3.56
C LYS A 17 -18.02 20.16 -4.12
N THR A 18 -16.71 20.06 -4.33
CA THR A 18 -15.87 21.15 -4.86
C THR A 18 -15.72 21.11 -6.38
N GLU A 19 -16.21 20.05 -7.04
CA GLU A 19 -15.99 19.77 -8.48
C GLU A 19 -14.52 19.64 -8.88
N LYS A 20 -13.61 19.57 -7.91
CA LYS A 20 -12.18 19.35 -8.14
C LYS A 20 -11.83 17.88 -8.14
N LYS A 21 -11.03 17.48 -9.13
CA LYS A 21 -10.54 16.11 -9.32
C LYS A 21 -9.10 15.98 -8.85
N VAL A 22 -8.85 15.04 -7.96
CA VAL A 22 -7.50 14.77 -7.46
C VAL A 22 -7.10 13.33 -7.75
N ALA A 23 -5.94 13.15 -8.38
CA ALA A 23 -5.30 11.85 -8.55
C ALA A 23 -4.35 11.57 -7.39
N VAL A 24 -4.41 10.37 -6.83
CA VAL A 24 -3.48 9.87 -5.83
C VAL A 24 -2.75 8.68 -6.43
N ILE A 25 -1.42 8.72 -6.48
CA ILE A 25 -0.59 7.63 -7.02
C ILE A 25 -0.03 6.82 -5.86
N GLY A 26 -0.51 5.59 -5.71
CA GLY A 26 -0.17 4.64 -4.65
C GLY A 26 -1.24 4.56 -3.56
N ALA A 27 -1.77 3.34 -3.35
CA ALA A 27 -2.76 3.01 -2.31
C ALA A 27 -2.11 2.45 -1.03
N GLY A 28 -0.94 2.94 -0.68
CA GLY A 28 -0.33 2.73 0.64
C GLY A 28 -0.91 3.67 1.69
N PRO A 29 -0.45 3.61 2.97
CA PRO A 29 -0.97 4.45 4.05
C PRO A 29 -1.02 5.94 3.71
N ALA A 30 0.05 6.48 3.11
CA ALA A 30 0.10 7.91 2.76
C ALA A 30 -0.96 8.30 1.71
N GLY A 31 -1.10 7.49 0.65
CA GLY A 31 -2.08 7.76 -0.40
C GLY A 31 -3.52 7.59 0.09
N LEU A 32 -3.78 6.54 0.87
CA LEU A 32 -5.11 6.29 1.43
C LEU A 32 -5.53 7.38 2.42
N THR A 33 -4.62 7.86 3.30
CA THR A 33 -4.90 8.98 4.20
C THR A 33 -5.17 10.26 3.42
N CYS A 34 -4.35 10.58 2.42
CA CYS A 34 -4.57 11.73 1.55
C CYS A 34 -5.94 11.65 0.83
N ALA A 35 -6.28 10.48 0.29
CA ALA A 35 -7.55 10.26 -0.39
C ALA A 35 -8.75 10.42 0.57
N HIS A 36 -8.65 9.89 1.79
CA HIS A 36 -9.64 10.05 2.84
C HIS A 36 -9.90 11.53 3.13
N ASP A 37 -8.83 12.29 3.45
CA ASP A 37 -8.97 13.70 3.86
C ASP A 37 -9.52 14.56 2.72
N LEU A 38 -9.04 14.34 1.48
CA LEU A 38 -9.54 15.05 0.30
C LEU A 38 -11.03 14.73 0.00
N ALA A 39 -11.46 13.49 0.20
CA ALA A 39 -12.86 13.11 0.05
C ALA A 39 -13.74 13.80 1.11
N LEU A 40 -13.26 13.92 2.35
CA LEU A 40 -13.95 14.68 3.40
C LEU A 40 -14.05 16.17 3.09
N GLU A 41 -13.10 16.73 2.36
CA GLU A 41 -13.15 18.13 1.86
C GLU A 41 -14.03 18.27 0.60
N GLY A 42 -14.65 17.20 0.11
CA GLY A 42 -15.59 17.21 -1.00
C GLY A 42 -14.97 17.11 -2.39
N HIS A 43 -13.71 16.73 -2.50
CA HIS A 43 -13.05 16.51 -3.79
C HIS A 43 -13.41 15.14 -4.39
N GLU A 44 -13.42 15.05 -5.71
CA GLU A 44 -13.49 13.78 -6.45
C GLU A 44 -12.09 13.16 -6.47
N VAL A 45 -11.91 12.02 -5.81
CA VAL A 45 -10.59 11.41 -5.64
C VAL A 45 -10.50 10.08 -6.34
N THR A 46 -9.46 9.92 -7.17
CA THR A 46 -9.09 8.62 -7.77
C THR A 46 -7.69 8.22 -7.31
N VAL A 47 -7.60 7.04 -6.72
CA VAL A 47 -6.33 6.42 -6.30
C VAL A 47 -5.90 5.40 -7.35
N PHE A 48 -4.68 5.51 -7.86
CA PHE A 48 -4.07 4.55 -8.78
C PHE A 48 -3.06 3.68 -8.02
N GLU A 49 -3.24 2.37 -8.07
CA GLU A 49 -2.37 1.39 -7.41
C GLU A 49 -1.83 0.39 -8.43
N ALA A 50 -0.52 0.24 -8.45
CA ALA A 50 0.16 -0.69 -9.37
C ALA A 50 -0.09 -2.16 -9.02
N LEU A 51 -0.34 -2.46 -7.75
CA LEU A 51 -0.57 -3.81 -7.25
C LEU A 51 -2.04 -4.22 -7.39
N PRO A 52 -2.33 -5.54 -7.36
CA PRO A 52 -3.69 -6.04 -7.50
C PRO A 52 -4.65 -5.62 -6.39
N GLU A 53 -4.12 -5.28 -5.20
CA GLU A 53 -4.94 -4.88 -4.06
C GLU A 53 -4.33 -3.67 -3.34
N PRO A 54 -5.15 -2.78 -2.75
CA PRO A 54 -4.68 -1.63 -2.02
C PRO A 54 -4.15 -2.01 -0.62
N GLY A 55 -3.44 -1.08 0.03
CA GLY A 55 -2.91 -1.23 1.37
C GLY A 55 -1.37 -1.08 1.44
N GLY A 56 -0.67 -1.16 0.31
CA GLY A 56 0.78 -0.98 0.26
C GLY A 56 1.52 -1.89 1.25
N MET A 57 2.43 -1.32 2.06
CA MET A 57 3.22 -2.09 3.03
C MET A 57 2.38 -2.74 4.14
N LEU A 58 1.21 -2.19 4.49
CA LEU A 58 0.31 -2.80 5.46
C LEU A 58 -0.16 -4.19 5.00
N ARG A 59 -0.38 -4.33 3.69
CA ARG A 59 -0.82 -5.59 3.10
C ARG A 59 0.34 -6.49 2.67
N TYR A 60 1.35 -5.90 2.02
CA TYR A 60 2.39 -6.67 1.31
C TYR A 60 3.65 -6.92 2.12
N ALA A 61 3.90 -6.18 3.21
CA ALA A 61 5.07 -6.38 4.05
C ALA A 61 4.75 -6.85 5.46
N ILE A 62 3.70 -6.32 6.10
CA ILE A 62 3.33 -6.75 7.44
C ILE A 62 2.64 -8.12 7.37
N PRO A 63 3.12 -9.15 8.08
CA PRO A 63 2.49 -10.46 8.11
C PRO A 63 1.08 -10.43 8.71
N GLU A 64 0.21 -11.31 8.24
CA GLU A 64 -1.20 -11.38 8.66
C GLU A 64 -1.38 -11.64 10.16
N TYR A 65 -0.45 -12.38 10.80
CA TYR A 65 -0.50 -12.61 12.25
C TYR A 65 -0.25 -11.33 13.08
N ARG A 66 0.30 -10.28 12.48
CA ARG A 66 0.49 -8.96 13.12
C ARG A 66 -0.62 -7.98 12.76
N LEU A 67 -1.05 -8.00 11.52
CA LEU A 67 -2.10 -7.14 11.00
C LEU A 67 -3.01 -7.97 10.10
N PRO A 68 -4.18 -8.39 10.61
CA PRO A 68 -5.14 -9.15 9.83
C PRO A 68 -5.57 -8.42 8.57
N ARG A 69 -5.64 -9.12 7.44
CA ARG A 69 -6.04 -8.53 6.14
C ARG A 69 -7.43 -7.92 6.20
N GLU A 70 -8.29 -8.50 7.01
CA GLU A 70 -9.67 -8.01 7.18
C GLU A 70 -9.69 -6.60 7.78
N GLU A 71 -8.83 -6.29 8.74
CA GLU A 71 -8.78 -4.95 9.33
C GLU A 71 -8.33 -3.91 8.30
N VAL A 72 -7.33 -4.24 7.48
CA VAL A 72 -6.90 -3.38 6.37
C VAL A 72 -8.03 -3.15 5.36
N ARG A 73 -8.79 -4.20 5.03
CA ARG A 73 -9.93 -4.09 4.11
C ARG A 73 -11.07 -3.23 4.68
N LYS A 74 -11.34 -3.34 5.98
CA LYS A 74 -12.36 -2.52 6.64
C LYS A 74 -12.03 -1.03 6.53
N GLU A 75 -10.80 -0.64 6.86
CA GLU A 75 -10.36 0.74 6.76
C GLU A 75 -10.44 1.28 5.32
N ILE A 76 -9.98 0.49 4.34
CA ILE A 76 -10.06 0.86 2.93
C ILE A 76 -11.51 0.96 2.48
N GLY A 77 -12.36 0.00 2.87
CA GLY A 77 -13.79 0.02 2.54
C GLY A 77 -14.52 1.26 3.11
N TYR A 78 -14.07 1.81 4.23
CA TYR A 78 -14.59 3.09 4.71
C TYR A 78 -14.19 4.24 3.78
N ILE A 79 -12.93 4.27 3.33
CA ILE A 79 -12.44 5.29 2.39
C ILE A 79 -13.25 5.24 1.07
N GLU A 80 -13.52 4.04 0.56
CA GLU A 80 -14.37 3.87 -0.64
C GLU A 80 -15.80 4.36 -0.42
N LYS A 81 -16.38 4.16 0.78
CA LYS A 81 -17.70 4.69 1.14
C LYS A 81 -17.76 6.22 1.13
N LEU A 82 -16.63 6.92 1.36
CA LEU A 82 -16.55 8.36 1.21
C LEU A 82 -16.63 8.83 -0.25
N GLY A 83 -16.65 7.91 -1.22
CA GLY A 83 -16.72 8.19 -2.64
C GLY A 83 -15.36 8.16 -3.36
N VAL A 84 -14.31 7.69 -2.70
CA VAL A 84 -12.99 7.50 -3.33
C VAL A 84 -13.03 6.33 -4.28
N THR A 85 -12.54 6.51 -5.51
CA THR A 85 -12.37 5.45 -6.50
C THR A 85 -10.94 4.90 -6.39
N ILE A 86 -10.77 3.58 -6.20
CA ILE A 86 -9.45 2.94 -6.17
C ILE A 86 -9.31 2.05 -7.41
N GLN A 87 -8.33 2.37 -8.27
CA GLN A 87 -7.99 1.61 -9.48
C GLN A 87 -6.71 0.82 -9.26
N CYS A 88 -6.87 -0.48 -8.93
CA CYS A 88 -5.76 -1.40 -8.77
C CYS A 88 -5.29 -1.97 -10.12
N GLY A 89 -4.05 -2.50 -10.15
CA GLY A 89 -3.43 -3.04 -11.36
C GLY A 89 -3.10 -1.98 -12.40
N THR A 90 -2.97 -0.71 -11.97
CA THR A 90 -2.67 0.43 -12.84
C THR A 90 -1.38 1.11 -12.43
N GLU A 91 -0.32 0.86 -13.20
CA GLU A 91 1.02 1.42 -12.94
C GLU A 91 1.22 2.74 -13.70
N ILE A 92 1.35 3.85 -12.96
CA ILE A 92 1.61 5.15 -13.58
C ILE A 92 3.06 5.19 -14.09
N GLY A 93 3.22 5.62 -15.33
CA GLY A 93 4.47 5.57 -16.08
C GLY A 93 4.61 4.37 -17.01
N LYS A 94 3.69 3.40 -16.91
CA LYS A 94 3.63 2.23 -17.78
C LYS A 94 2.26 2.11 -18.47
N ASP A 95 1.18 1.99 -17.69
CA ASP A 95 -0.18 1.81 -18.21
C ASP A 95 -0.83 3.15 -18.54
N ILE A 96 -0.58 4.16 -17.69
CA ILE A 96 -1.01 5.55 -17.87
C ILE A 96 0.19 6.47 -17.64
N THR A 97 0.39 7.45 -18.50
CA THR A 97 1.51 8.40 -18.33
C THR A 97 1.20 9.43 -17.24
N LEU A 98 2.23 9.96 -16.60
CA LEU A 98 2.06 11.05 -15.63
C LEU A 98 1.48 12.32 -16.28
N ASP A 99 1.82 12.57 -17.56
CA ASP A 99 1.27 13.73 -18.29
C ASP A 99 -0.23 13.58 -18.54
N THR A 100 -0.73 12.37 -18.82
CA THR A 100 -2.17 12.08 -18.91
C THR A 100 -2.85 12.42 -17.57
N ILE A 101 -2.30 11.91 -16.46
CA ILE A 101 -2.85 12.19 -15.13
C ILE A 101 -2.86 13.71 -14.84
N ARG A 102 -1.79 14.42 -15.17
CA ARG A 102 -1.70 15.89 -14.96
C ARG A 102 -2.69 16.69 -15.80
N ASN A 103 -3.10 16.18 -16.96
CA ASN A 103 -4.08 16.84 -17.81
C ASN A 103 -5.53 16.58 -17.37
N ASP A 104 -5.79 15.39 -16.79
CA ASP A 104 -7.14 14.93 -16.46
C ASP A 104 -7.58 15.31 -15.04
N TYR A 105 -6.62 15.70 -14.16
CA TYR A 105 -6.84 16.03 -12.76
C TYR A 105 -6.34 17.43 -12.40
N ASP A 106 -7.05 18.11 -11.48
CA ASP A 106 -6.66 19.42 -10.97
C ASP A 106 -5.41 19.38 -10.10
N ALA A 107 -5.18 18.26 -9.41
CA ALA A 107 -4.00 18.04 -8.57
C ALA A 107 -3.59 16.55 -8.57
N VAL A 108 -2.30 16.30 -8.30
CA VAL A 108 -1.73 14.96 -8.22
C VAL A 108 -0.93 14.82 -6.93
N PHE A 109 -1.27 13.83 -6.12
CA PHE A 109 -0.48 13.41 -4.97
C PHE A 109 0.32 12.15 -5.29
N ILE A 110 1.62 12.14 -5.00
CA ILE A 110 2.50 10.98 -5.25
C ILE A 110 2.86 10.34 -3.92
N GLY A 111 2.28 9.16 -3.64
CA GLY A 111 2.45 8.38 -2.43
C GLY A 111 2.93 6.95 -2.67
N THR A 112 3.89 6.77 -3.59
CA THR A 112 4.37 5.44 -4.05
C THR A 112 5.15 4.65 -2.99
N GLY A 113 5.57 5.28 -1.90
CA GLY A 113 6.32 4.64 -0.82
C GLY A 113 7.71 4.16 -1.22
N THR A 114 8.24 3.22 -0.44
CA THR A 114 9.58 2.62 -0.64
C THR A 114 9.48 1.10 -0.78
N PRO A 115 8.97 0.58 -1.91
CA PRO A 115 8.73 -0.87 -2.07
C PRO A 115 9.98 -1.71 -2.26
N LYS A 116 11.15 -1.08 -2.35
CA LYS A 116 12.46 -1.75 -2.52
C LYS A 116 13.27 -1.60 -1.23
N GLY A 117 13.87 -2.70 -0.77
CA GLY A 117 14.83 -2.66 0.31
C GLY A 117 16.12 -1.93 -0.10
N LEU A 118 16.82 -1.39 0.90
CA LEU A 118 18.15 -0.82 0.68
C LEU A 118 19.19 -1.94 0.63
N PRO A 119 20.14 -1.90 -0.31
CA PRO A 119 21.24 -2.85 -0.35
C PRO A 119 22.15 -2.69 0.88
N LEU A 120 22.79 -3.78 1.30
CA LEU A 120 23.77 -3.76 2.37
C LEU A 120 25.15 -3.30 1.89
N GLU A 121 25.38 -3.36 0.56
CA GLU A 121 26.66 -3.04 -0.09
C GLU A 121 27.83 -3.89 0.42
N VAL A 122 27.56 -5.17 0.70
CA VAL A 122 28.58 -6.13 1.15
C VAL A 122 28.86 -7.17 0.08
N GLU A 123 30.06 -7.75 0.14
CA GLU A 123 30.43 -8.86 -0.76
C GLU A 123 29.47 -10.04 -0.58
N GLY A 124 29.01 -10.60 -1.68
CA GLY A 124 28.10 -11.74 -1.68
C GLY A 124 26.61 -11.38 -1.66
N GLU A 125 26.22 -10.11 -1.52
CA GLU A 125 24.80 -9.68 -1.46
C GLU A 125 24.00 -10.12 -2.69
N LYS A 126 24.66 -10.24 -3.86
CA LYS A 126 24.02 -10.62 -5.12
C LYS A 126 24.09 -12.13 -5.42
N LEU A 127 24.61 -12.94 -4.49
CA LEU A 127 24.69 -14.39 -4.68
C LEU A 127 23.30 -15.04 -4.72
N PRO A 128 23.15 -16.16 -5.43
CA PRO A 128 21.93 -16.96 -5.39
C PRO A 128 21.59 -17.36 -3.96
N GLY A 129 20.32 -17.19 -3.57
CA GLY A 129 19.84 -17.49 -2.23
C GLY A 129 19.88 -16.31 -1.26
N VAL A 130 20.47 -15.17 -1.64
CA VAL A 130 20.30 -13.91 -0.90
C VAL A 130 19.02 -13.23 -1.36
N ILE A 131 18.11 -12.98 -0.42
CA ILE A 131 16.79 -12.43 -0.71
C ILE A 131 16.59 -11.18 0.13
N ASP A 132 16.16 -10.09 -0.48
CA ASP A 132 15.73 -8.88 0.22
C ASP A 132 14.50 -9.17 1.09
N GLY A 133 14.50 -8.68 2.34
CA GLY A 133 13.44 -8.99 3.30
C GLY A 133 12.07 -8.46 2.89
N ILE A 134 12.00 -7.27 2.30
CA ILE A 134 10.72 -6.71 1.80
C ILE A 134 10.18 -7.54 0.64
N ARG A 135 11.06 -7.94 -0.27
CA ARG A 135 10.70 -8.82 -1.38
C ARG A 135 10.22 -10.18 -0.89
N PHE A 136 10.92 -10.77 0.10
CA PHE A 136 10.53 -12.03 0.71
C PHE A 136 9.12 -11.94 1.31
N LEU A 137 8.88 -10.96 2.19
CA LEU A 137 7.58 -10.75 2.83
C LEU A 137 6.47 -10.50 1.81
N ARG A 138 6.76 -9.71 0.77
CA ARG A 138 5.80 -9.46 -0.30
C ARG A 138 5.39 -10.75 -1.00
N SER A 139 6.35 -11.58 -1.40
CA SER A 139 6.06 -12.88 -2.04
C SER A 139 5.22 -13.76 -1.13
N VAL A 140 5.59 -13.93 0.15
CA VAL A 140 4.82 -14.71 1.12
C VAL A 140 3.40 -14.15 1.29
N ASN A 141 3.29 -12.85 1.50
CA ASN A 141 1.99 -12.17 1.69
C ASN A 141 1.10 -12.15 0.43
N SER A 142 1.69 -12.33 -0.74
CA SER A 142 0.97 -12.50 -2.02
C SER A 142 0.59 -13.96 -2.29
N GLY A 143 0.93 -14.90 -1.41
CA GLY A 143 0.64 -16.32 -1.59
C GLY A 143 1.59 -17.04 -2.54
N GLU A 144 2.72 -16.42 -2.89
CA GLU A 144 3.72 -17.06 -3.75
C GLU A 144 4.52 -18.10 -2.94
N ALA A 145 4.82 -19.23 -3.57
CA ALA A 145 5.68 -20.25 -2.97
C ALA A 145 7.14 -19.78 -2.94
N VAL A 146 7.63 -19.39 -1.77
CA VAL A 146 9.03 -19.04 -1.59
C VAL A 146 9.83 -20.26 -1.12
N LYS A 147 10.84 -20.65 -1.92
CA LYS A 147 11.73 -21.74 -1.57
C LYS A 147 12.86 -21.22 -0.68
N THR A 148 12.93 -21.71 0.53
CA THR A 148 14.06 -21.47 1.46
C THR A 148 14.83 -22.77 1.70
N GLY A 149 16.11 -22.65 2.07
CA GLY A 149 16.91 -23.81 2.50
C GLY A 149 16.53 -24.30 3.89
N GLN A 150 17.09 -25.44 4.32
CA GLN A 150 16.90 -25.96 5.67
C GLN A 150 17.54 -25.10 6.77
N ARG A 151 18.54 -24.32 6.42
CA ARG A 151 19.19 -23.35 7.30
C ARG A 151 19.14 -21.98 6.64
N VAL A 152 18.54 -21.03 7.33
CA VAL A 152 18.37 -19.66 6.86
C VAL A 152 19.03 -18.71 7.87
N ALA A 153 19.82 -17.78 7.40
CA ALA A 153 20.31 -16.67 8.18
C ALA A 153 19.53 -15.42 7.84
N VAL A 154 19.06 -14.71 8.85
CA VAL A 154 18.39 -13.42 8.69
C VAL A 154 19.32 -12.33 9.23
N ILE A 155 19.67 -11.36 8.39
CA ILE A 155 20.56 -10.26 8.75
C ILE A 155 19.73 -9.05 9.11
N GLY A 156 19.86 -8.58 10.35
CA GLY A 156 19.15 -7.43 10.90
C GLY A 156 18.37 -7.75 12.16
N GLY A 157 17.95 -6.73 12.89
CA GLY A 157 17.20 -6.81 14.15
C GLY A 157 15.94 -5.93 14.16
N GLY A 158 15.61 -5.30 13.03
CA GLY A 158 14.38 -4.51 12.88
C GLY A 158 13.14 -5.37 12.62
N ASN A 159 11.98 -4.73 12.59
CA ASN A 159 10.69 -5.42 12.39
C ASN A 159 10.68 -6.32 11.15
N THR A 160 11.22 -5.85 10.03
CA THR A 160 11.31 -6.64 8.79
C THR A 160 12.08 -7.94 8.99
N ALA A 161 13.22 -7.89 9.68
CA ALA A 161 14.05 -9.06 9.92
C ALA A 161 13.33 -10.08 10.85
N VAL A 162 12.69 -9.57 11.91
CA VAL A 162 11.90 -10.40 12.82
C VAL A 162 10.72 -11.07 12.08
N ASP A 163 10.02 -10.32 11.24
CA ASP A 163 8.91 -10.84 10.44
C ASP A 163 9.37 -11.90 9.42
N CYS A 164 10.56 -11.71 8.81
CA CYS A 164 11.16 -12.72 7.91
C CYS A 164 11.60 -13.99 8.62
N ALA A 165 12.03 -13.89 9.89
CA ALA A 165 12.52 -15.02 10.67
C ALA A 165 11.41 -15.89 11.26
N ARG A 166 10.21 -15.37 11.36
CA ARG A 166 9.06 -16.00 12.02
C ARG A 166 8.11 -16.66 11.03
#